data_40a11490d8d38a185a435cb3370ab340
#
_entry.id   40a11490d8d38a185a435cb3370ab340
#
_cell.length_a   1.000
_cell.length_b   1.000
_cell.length_c   1.000
_cell.angle_alpha   90.00
_cell.angle_beta   90.00
_cell.angle_gamma   90.00
#
_symmetry.space_group_name_H-M   'P 1'
#
loop_
_entity.id
_entity.type
_entity.pdbx_description
1 polymer ?
#
loop_
_entity_poly.entity_id
_entity_poly.type
_entity_poly.pdbx_seq_one_letter_code
_entity_poly.pdbx_strand_id
1 'polypeptide(L)'
;ANEMAQALEHMGKHLYAVGNRTHEKAVAFAEKYRVQKVYDDFHEMFHDPDVDVIYITTPHNTHIEFAREALAGGKHVLCEKPIASNASEFQQMYDTAIKNQVILLEAMRSVFSPGFAAIRSLLPVLGTIRQVDFSFCKYSSRYDHFKEGIIENAFHPALSNAALMDIGVYCVHPLVSLFG
;
A
#
# COMPACT_ATOMS: atom_id res chain seq x y z
N ALA A 1 2.49 2.17 8.23
CA ALA A 1 3.90 2.12 8.65
C ALA A 1 4.11 1.34 9.97
N ASN A 2 3.36 1.61 11.05
CA ASN A 2 3.55 0.92 12.35
C ASN A 2 3.44 -0.61 12.25
N GLU A 3 2.42 -1.14 11.56
CA GLU A 3 2.24 -2.60 11.39
C GLU A 3 3.41 -3.25 10.65
N MET A 4 3.97 -2.56 9.64
CA MET A 4 5.14 -3.04 8.92
C MET A 4 6.38 -3.09 9.81
N ALA A 5 6.64 -2.04 10.59
CA ALA A 5 7.77 -2.01 11.51
C ALA A 5 7.68 -3.15 12.54
N GLN A 6 6.51 -3.37 13.14
CA GLN A 6 6.26 -4.48 14.07
C GLN A 6 6.44 -5.85 13.41
N ALA A 7 5.97 -6.02 12.16
CA ALA A 7 6.15 -7.27 11.43
C ALA A 7 7.64 -7.56 11.16
N LEU A 8 8.41 -6.54 10.78
CA LEU A 8 9.85 -6.67 10.59
C LEU A 8 10.59 -7.02 11.89
N GLU A 9 10.24 -6.38 13.00
CA GLU A 9 10.80 -6.71 14.32
C GLU A 9 10.53 -8.19 14.70
N HIS A 10 9.31 -8.69 14.46
CA HIS A 10 8.98 -10.10 14.67
C HIS A 10 9.82 -11.06 13.80
N MET A 11 10.27 -10.59 12.65
CA MET A 11 11.16 -11.33 11.74
C MET A 11 12.65 -11.15 12.07
N GLY A 12 12.99 -10.42 13.12
CA GLY A 12 14.36 -10.06 13.46
C GLY A 12 15.00 -9.08 12.48
N LYS A 13 14.19 -8.30 11.77
CA LYS A 13 14.61 -7.28 10.80
C LYS A 13 14.23 -5.89 11.28
N HIS A 14 14.92 -4.89 10.76
CA HIS A 14 14.70 -3.49 11.13
C HIS A 14 14.55 -2.63 9.87
N LEU A 15 13.82 -1.52 10.02
CA LEU A 15 13.79 -0.47 9.01
C LEU A 15 15.12 0.28 9.02
N TYR A 16 15.70 0.49 7.84
CA TYR A 16 16.90 1.29 7.68
C TYR A 16 16.58 2.79 7.77
N ALA A 17 15.53 3.23 7.08
CA ALA A 17 15.21 4.63 6.93
C ALA A 17 13.71 4.91 7.07
N VAL A 18 13.38 6.15 7.40
CA VAL A 18 12.02 6.69 7.39
C VAL A 18 12.01 8.12 6.87
N GLY A 19 11.00 8.45 6.08
CA GLY A 19 10.67 9.80 5.67
C GLY A 19 9.23 10.15 5.99
N ASN A 20 8.96 11.39 6.37
CA ASN A 20 7.63 11.94 6.58
C ASN A 20 7.63 13.43 6.29
N ARG A 21 6.55 13.97 5.71
CA ARG A 21 6.38 15.42 5.50
C ARG A 21 6.47 16.24 6.79
N THR A 22 6.19 15.63 7.92
CA THR A 22 6.31 16.23 9.25
C THR A 22 7.53 15.62 9.92
N HIS A 23 8.63 16.37 9.99
CA HIS A 23 9.91 15.92 10.53
C HIS A 23 9.76 15.28 11.91
N GLU A 24 9.06 15.92 12.83
CA GLU A 24 8.89 15.44 14.20
C GLU A 24 8.21 14.07 14.26
N LYS A 25 7.31 13.78 13.30
CA LYS A 25 6.68 12.45 13.20
C LYS A 25 7.66 11.39 12.70
N ALA A 26 8.56 11.76 11.80
CA ALA A 26 9.63 10.86 11.34
C ALA A 26 10.61 10.55 12.46
N VAL A 27 11.05 11.55 13.21
CA VAL A 27 11.95 11.40 14.37
C VAL A 27 11.30 10.50 15.43
N ALA A 28 10.08 10.81 15.87
CA ALA A 28 9.36 10.00 16.86
C ALA A 28 9.17 8.54 16.41
N PHE A 29 8.93 8.32 15.11
CA PHE A 29 8.86 6.96 14.55
C PHE A 29 10.22 6.29 14.57
N ALA A 30 11.28 6.99 14.19
CA ALA A 30 12.64 6.48 14.19
C ALA A 30 13.11 6.09 15.60
N GLU A 31 12.85 6.90 16.59
CA GLU A 31 13.13 6.60 18.01
C GLU A 31 12.40 5.33 18.47
N LYS A 32 11.08 5.25 18.17
CA LYS A 32 10.25 4.12 18.57
C LYS A 32 10.70 2.78 18.00
N TYR A 33 11.12 2.76 16.72
CA TYR A 33 11.46 1.53 15.98
C TYR A 33 12.95 1.39 15.70
N ARG A 34 13.78 2.23 16.32
CA ARG A 34 15.25 2.21 16.18
C ARG A 34 15.70 2.31 14.72
N VAL A 35 15.03 3.16 13.95
CA VAL A 35 15.38 3.41 12.55
C VAL A 35 16.67 4.22 12.49
N GLN A 36 17.59 3.84 11.60
CA GLN A 36 18.94 4.43 11.58
C GLN A 36 18.97 5.82 10.95
N LYS A 37 18.12 6.08 9.94
CA LYS A 37 18.17 7.29 9.15
C LYS A 37 16.79 7.93 8.99
N VAL A 38 16.74 9.25 9.18
CA VAL A 38 15.52 10.06 8.97
C VAL A 38 15.78 10.98 7.80
N TYR A 39 14.84 11.02 6.85
CA TYR A 39 14.88 11.92 5.71
C TYR A 39 13.81 12.99 5.82
N ASP A 40 14.21 14.22 5.54
CA ASP A 40 13.31 15.37 5.39
C ASP A 40 12.79 15.48 3.96
N ASP A 41 13.58 15.00 3.01
CA ASP A 41 13.24 14.92 1.59
C ASP A 41 13.17 13.46 1.13
N PHE A 42 12.02 13.07 0.59
CA PHE A 42 11.83 11.72 0.03
C PHE A 42 12.72 11.46 -1.19
N HIS A 43 13.05 12.51 -1.95
CA HIS A 43 13.91 12.41 -3.13
C HIS A 43 15.30 11.92 -2.76
N GLU A 44 15.87 12.41 -1.66
CA GLU A 44 17.16 11.92 -1.16
C GLU A 44 17.10 10.44 -0.79
N MET A 45 16.00 9.99 -0.15
CA MET A 45 15.82 8.58 0.21
C MET A 45 15.73 7.67 -1.01
N PHE A 46 15.10 8.13 -2.12
CA PHE A 46 14.97 7.35 -3.34
C PHE A 46 16.31 7.19 -4.08
N HIS A 47 17.27 8.04 -3.81
CA HIS A 47 18.61 7.99 -4.42
C HIS A 47 19.71 7.46 -3.48
N ASP A 48 19.39 7.14 -2.23
CA ASP A 48 20.35 6.56 -1.29
C ASP A 48 20.76 5.14 -1.74
N PRO A 49 22.08 4.88 -1.97
CA PRO A 49 22.56 3.56 -2.40
C PRO A 49 22.32 2.44 -1.35
N ASP A 50 22.16 2.79 -0.09
CA ASP A 50 21.94 1.82 1.01
C ASP A 50 20.45 1.45 1.16
N VAL A 51 19.56 2.04 0.35
CA VAL A 51 18.13 1.71 0.32
C VAL A 51 17.83 0.82 -0.89
N ASP A 52 17.39 -0.40 -0.63
CA ASP A 52 16.99 -1.37 -1.68
C ASP A 52 15.49 -1.32 -1.97
N VAL A 53 14.67 -1.14 -0.95
CA VAL A 53 13.21 -1.25 -1.02
C VAL A 53 12.56 -0.03 -0.38
N ILE A 54 11.60 0.57 -1.09
CA ILE A 54 10.75 1.66 -0.58
C ILE A 54 9.34 1.13 -0.29
N TYR A 55 8.86 1.34 0.93
CA TYR A 55 7.46 1.11 1.30
C TYR A 55 6.69 2.43 1.32
N ILE A 56 5.79 2.61 0.37
CA ILE A 56 5.01 3.85 0.20
C ILE A 56 3.69 3.73 0.98
N THR A 57 3.48 4.66 1.92
CA THR A 57 2.29 4.76 2.78
C THR A 57 1.69 6.18 2.79
N THR A 58 1.93 6.92 1.75
CA THR A 58 1.45 8.31 1.56
C THR A 58 -0.02 8.33 1.11
N PRO A 59 -0.68 9.49 0.96
CA PRO A 59 -2.02 9.55 0.37
C PRO A 59 -2.05 8.97 -1.04
N HIS A 60 -3.17 8.33 -1.42
CA HIS A 60 -3.29 7.54 -2.66
C HIS A 60 -2.92 8.32 -3.92
N ASN A 61 -3.33 9.59 -4.01
CA ASN A 61 -3.02 10.45 -5.16
C ASN A 61 -1.53 10.76 -5.36
N THR A 62 -0.69 10.46 -4.38
CA THR A 62 0.77 10.66 -4.46
C THR A 62 1.54 9.36 -4.76
N HIS A 63 0.87 8.23 -4.80
CA HIS A 63 1.52 6.93 -5.05
C HIS A 63 2.27 6.91 -6.39
N ILE A 64 1.65 7.42 -7.45
CA ILE A 64 2.23 7.46 -8.80
C ILE A 64 3.56 8.23 -8.83
N GLU A 65 3.61 9.40 -8.20
CA GLU A 65 4.78 10.26 -8.17
C GLU A 65 5.95 9.56 -7.47
N PHE A 66 5.76 9.17 -6.22
CA PHE A 66 6.81 8.58 -5.40
C PHE A 66 7.23 7.18 -5.89
N ALA A 67 6.28 6.37 -6.35
CA ALA A 67 6.61 5.05 -6.86
C ALA A 67 7.44 5.14 -8.15
N ARG A 68 7.06 6.00 -9.11
CA ARG A 68 7.82 6.15 -10.35
C ARG A 68 9.23 6.64 -10.11
N GLU A 69 9.41 7.58 -9.20
CA GLU A 69 10.74 8.09 -8.88
C GLU A 69 11.61 7.04 -8.20
N ALA A 70 11.08 6.36 -7.18
CA ALA A 70 11.79 5.27 -6.51
C ALA A 70 12.19 4.14 -7.50
N LEU A 71 11.25 3.72 -8.37
CA LEU A 71 11.50 2.72 -9.40
C LEU A 71 12.55 3.19 -10.42
N ALA A 72 12.51 4.46 -10.83
CA ALA A 72 13.50 5.04 -11.72
C ALA A 72 14.89 5.15 -11.07
N GLY A 73 14.95 5.35 -9.76
CA GLY A 73 16.14 5.29 -8.92
C GLY A 73 16.67 3.87 -8.66
N GLY A 74 16.06 2.85 -9.28
CA GLY A 74 16.50 1.46 -9.14
C GLY A 74 16.04 0.80 -7.84
N LYS A 75 15.04 1.35 -7.14
CA LYS A 75 14.51 0.79 -5.91
C LYS A 75 13.33 -0.14 -6.18
N HIS A 76 13.26 -1.25 -5.43
CA HIS A 76 12.03 -2.03 -5.36
C HIS A 76 10.97 -1.24 -4.60
N VAL A 77 9.71 -1.38 -5.00
CA VAL A 77 8.61 -0.64 -4.36
C VAL A 77 7.52 -1.60 -3.88
N LEU A 78 7.17 -1.47 -2.60
CA LEU A 78 5.93 -1.95 -2.02
C LEU A 78 5.03 -0.74 -1.77
N CYS A 79 3.91 -0.65 -2.49
CA CYS A 79 3.00 0.49 -2.38
C CYS A 79 1.71 0.09 -1.67
N GLU A 80 1.22 0.93 -0.74
CA GLU A 80 -0.08 0.70 -0.11
C GLU A 80 -1.21 0.65 -1.14
N LYS A 81 -2.26 -0.06 -0.75
CA LYS A 81 -3.50 -0.15 -1.51
C LYS A 81 -4.33 1.14 -1.39
N PRO A 82 -5.07 1.53 -2.42
CA PRO A 82 -4.92 1.08 -3.82
C PRO A 82 -3.61 1.61 -4.39
N ILE A 83 -2.95 0.78 -5.17
CA ILE A 83 -1.61 1.09 -5.69
C ILE A 83 -1.56 2.35 -6.57
N ALA A 84 -2.64 2.62 -7.29
CA ALA A 84 -2.78 3.78 -8.17
C ALA A 84 -4.22 4.29 -8.17
N SER A 85 -4.43 5.53 -8.64
CA SER A 85 -5.76 6.14 -8.74
C SER A 85 -6.55 5.64 -9.96
N ASN A 86 -5.84 5.13 -10.97
CA ASN A 86 -6.43 4.61 -12.22
C ASN A 86 -5.45 3.70 -12.96
N ALA A 87 -5.95 3.00 -13.98
CA ALA A 87 -5.17 2.05 -14.76
C ALA A 87 -3.98 2.70 -15.51
N SER A 88 -4.12 3.94 -15.98
CA SER A 88 -3.03 4.63 -16.68
C SER A 88 -1.85 4.93 -15.75
N GLU A 89 -2.11 5.35 -14.51
CA GLU A 89 -1.07 5.55 -13.51
C GLU A 89 -0.38 4.23 -13.17
N PHE A 90 -1.15 3.17 -12.95
CA PHE A 90 -0.58 1.85 -12.70
C PHE A 90 0.30 1.39 -13.85
N GLN A 91 -0.14 1.56 -15.10
CA GLN A 91 0.65 1.17 -16.28
C GLN A 91 2.00 1.91 -16.31
N GLN A 92 2.01 3.21 -16.01
CA GLN A 92 3.25 4.00 -15.95
C GLN A 92 4.21 3.50 -14.86
N MET A 93 3.69 3.13 -13.69
CA MET A 93 4.48 2.55 -12.61
C MET A 93 5.06 1.19 -13.04
N TYR A 94 4.22 0.34 -13.62
CA TYR A 94 4.60 -0.99 -14.10
C TYR A 94 5.68 -0.92 -15.19
N ASP A 95 5.50 -0.07 -16.21
CA ASP A 95 6.48 0.12 -17.28
C ASP A 95 7.81 0.63 -16.74
N THR A 96 7.76 1.52 -15.73
CA THR A 96 8.97 2.02 -15.07
C THR A 96 9.69 0.90 -14.31
N ALA A 97 8.96 0.04 -13.62
CA ALA A 97 9.53 -1.11 -12.91
C ALA A 97 10.20 -2.10 -13.88
N ILE A 98 9.53 -2.45 -14.98
CA ILE A 98 10.09 -3.35 -16.01
C ILE A 98 11.35 -2.75 -16.63
N LYS A 99 11.31 -1.47 -17.02
CA LYS A 99 12.45 -0.77 -17.63
C LYS A 99 13.69 -0.78 -16.73
N ASN A 100 13.51 -0.63 -15.43
CA ASN A 100 14.61 -0.57 -14.47
C ASN A 100 14.91 -1.93 -13.80
N GLN A 101 14.23 -3.00 -14.20
CA GLN A 101 14.40 -4.37 -13.67
C GLN A 101 14.23 -4.46 -12.15
N VAL A 102 13.26 -3.71 -11.62
CA VAL A 102 12.90 -3.69 -10.20
C VAL A 102 11.48 -4.21 -9.97
N ILE A 103 11.18 -4.57 -8.73
CA ILE A 103 9.90 -5.14 -8.33
C ILE A 103 8.95 -4.03 -7.90
N LEU A 104 7.72 -4.06 -8.41
CA LEU A 104 6.59 -3.26 -7.93
C LEU A 104 5.52 -4.20 -7.37
N LEU A 105 5.15 -4.03 -6.11
CA LEU A 105 4.10 -4.80 -5.44
C LEU A 105 3.07 -3.89 -4.78
N GLU A 106 1.80 -4.32 -4.83
CA GLU A 106 0.74 -3.72 -4.03
C GLU A 106 0.64 -4.41 -2.66
N ALA A 107 0.53 -3.62 -1.59
CA ALA A 107 0.39 -4.12 -0.22
C ALA A 107 -1.03 -4.65 0.06
N MET A 108 -1.53 -5.55 -0.76
CA MET A 108 -2.84 -6.19 -0.61
C MET A 108 -2.74 -7.40 0.32
N ARG A 109 -2.66 -7.14 1.62
CA ARG A 109 -2.45 -8.12 2.68
C ARG A 109 -3.41 -9.33 2.65
N SER A 110 -4.67 -9.12 2.29
CA SER A 110 -5.71 -10.15 2.36
C SER A 110 -5.42 -11.37 1.49
N VAL A 111 -4.86 -11.19 0.31
CA VAL A 111 -4.59 -12.29 -0.65
C VAL A 111 -3.37 -13.14 -0.28
N PHE A 112 -2.56 -12.68 0.66
CA PHE A 112 -1.42 -13.42 1.20
C PHE A 112 -1.74 -14.17 2.51
N SER A 113 -2.99 -14.10 2.98
CA SER A 113 -3.39 -14.78 4.21
C SER A 113 -3.54 -16.30 4.01
N PRO A 114 -3.27 -17.12 5.03
CA PRO A 114 -3.51 -18.57 4.97
C PRO A 114 -4.96 -18.92 4.62
N GLY A 115 -5.93 -18.13 5.10
CA GLY A 115 -7.35 -18.29 4.77
C GLY A 115 -7.63 -18.11 3.29
N PHE A 116 -7.00 -17.12 2.65
CA PHE A 116 -7.15 -16.93 1.21
C PHE A 116 -6.51 -18.05 0.40
N ALA A 117 -5.36 -18.56 0.82
CA ALA A 117 -4.74 -19.72 0.22
C ALA A 117 -5.63 -20.96 0.33
N ALA A 118 -6.28 -21.18 1.46
CA ALA A 118 -7.24 -22.26 1.65
C ALA A 118 -8.46 -22.13 0.72
N ILE A 119 -9.03 -20.91 0.60
CA ILE A 119 -10.12 -20.66 -0.37
C ILE A 119 -9.68 -21.04 -1.77
N ARG A 120 -8.51 -20.54 -2.23
CA ARG A 120 -7.98 -20.84 -3.56
C ARG A 120 -7.83 -22.34 -3.81
N SER A 121 -7.36 -23.11 -2.83
CA SER A 121 -7.16 -24.55 -2.95
C SER A 121 -8.49 -25.33 -3.02
N LEU A 122 -9.56 -24.80 -2.46
CA LEU A 122 -10.88 -25.43 -2.44
C LEU A 122 -11.75 -25.10 -3.67
N LEU A 123 -11.44 -24.05 -4.42
CA LEU A 123 -12.22 -23.65 -5.61
C LEU A 123 -12.47 -24.81 -6.60
N PRO A 124 -11.47 -25.64 -6.95
CA PRO A 124 -11.69 -26.75 -7.88
C PRO A 124 -12.70 -27.81 -7.37
N VAL A 125 -12.88 -27.91 -6.06
CA VAL A 125 -13.78 -28.89 -5.43
C VAL A 125 -15.25 -28.45 -5.51
N LEU A 126 -15.49 -27.13 -5.68
CA LEU A 126 -16.85 -26.57 -5.74
C LEU A 126 -17.56 -26.76 -7.08
N GLY A 127 -16.83 -27.26 -8.11
CA GLY A 127 -17.38 -27.37 -9.45
C GLY A 127 -17.56 -26.01 -10.15
N THR A 128 -18.60 -25.89 -10.98
CA THR A 128 -18.86 -24.65 -11.72
C THR A 128 -19.41 -23.56 -10.81
N ILE A 129 -18.62 -22.55 -10.54
CA ILE A 129 -19.03 -21.37 -9.77
C ILE A 129 -19.87 -20.46 -10.68
N ARG A 130 -21.06 -20.10 -10.23
CA ARG A 130 -22.03 -19.28 -10.99
C ARG A 130 -22.23 -17.90 -10.41
N GLN A 131 -21.97 -17.74 -9.12
CA GLN A 131 -22.11 -16.47 -8.43
C GLN A 131 -21.08 -16.40 -7.29
N VAL A 132 -20.56 -15.21 -7.09
CA VAL A 132 -19.64 -14.90 -6.00
C VAL A 132 -20.05 -13.56 -5.39
N ASP A 133 -20.17 -13.51 -4.08
CA ASP A 133 -20.48 -12.30 -3.33
C ASP A 133 -19.32 -11.99 -2.37
N PHE A 134 -18.72 -10.81 -2.56
CA PHE A 134 -17.74 -10.26 -1.63
C PHE A 134 -18.33 -9.06 -0.90
N SER A 135 -18.26 -9.07 0.42
CA SER A 135 -18.68 -7.93 1.22
C SER A 135 -17.61 -7.56 2.24
N PHE A 136 -17.36 -6.26 2.38
CA PHE A 136 -16.51 -5.70 3.42
C PHE A 136 -17.24 -4.53 4.06
N CYS A 137 -17.84 -4.78 5.22
CA CYS A 137 -18.61 -3.80 5.94
C CYS A 137 -17.97 -3.52 7.30
N LYS A 138 -17.59 -2.26 7.52
CA LYS A 138 -17.01 -1.81 8.78
C LYS A 138 -17.49 -0.41 9.10
N TYR A 139 -17.91 -0.17 10.35
CA TYR A 139 -18.13 1.19 10.81
C TYR A 139 -16.81 1.95 10.83
N SER A 140 -16.75 3.05 10.10
CA SER A 140 -15.55 3.87 10.08
C SER A 140 -15.46 4.71 11.37
N SER A 141 -14.30 4.69 12.01
CA SER A 141 -14.01 5.58 13.15
C SER A 141 -14.06 7.08 12.77
N ARG A 142 -14.03 7.39 11.46
CA ARG A 142 -14.11 8.75 10.91
C ARG A 142 -15.53 9.15 10.54
N TYR A 143 -16.50 8.24 10.65
CA TYR A 143 -17.87 8.50 10.20
C TYR A 143 -18.58 9.53 11.07
N ASP A 144 -18.26 9.58 12.36
CA ASP A 144 -18.83 10.59 13.25
C ASP A 144 -18.38 12.00 12.87
N HIS A 145 -17.10 12.21 12.56
CA HIS A 145 -16.61 13.47 11.99
C HIS A 145 -17.30 13.81 10.66
N PHE A 146 -17.51 12.82 9.81
CA PHE A 146 -18.22 13.02 8.53
C PHE A 146 -19.67 13.51 8.75
N LYS A 147 -20.38 12.98 9.75
CA LYS A 147 -21.73 13.47 10.12
C LYS A 147 -21.72 14.92 10.61
N GLU A 148 -20.63 15.36 11.19
CA GLU A 148 -20.41 16.74 11.64
C GLU A 148 -19.93 17.66 10.50
N GLY A 149 -19.84 17.17 9.27
CA GLY A 149 -19.40 17.92 8.09
C GLY A 149 -17.87 17.98 7.93
N ILE A 150 -17.11 17.25 8.74
CA ILE A 150 -15.65 17.17 8.64
C ILE A 150 -15.29 16.04 7.67
N ILE A 151 -14.74 16.39 6.51
CA ILE A 151 -14.33 15.42 5.49
C ILE A 151 -12.86 15.10 5.68
N GLU A 152 -12.58 13.95 6.28
CA GLU A 152 -11.22 13.43 6.40
C GLU A 152 -10.73 12.83 5.06
N ASN A 153 -9.41 12.68 4.91
CA ASN A 153 -8.75 12.20 3.69
C ASN A 153 -9.37 10.92 3.11
N ALA A 154 -9.79 9.98 3.95
CA ALA A 154 -10.41 8.73 3.52
C ALA A 154 -11.74 8.90 2.75
N PHE A 155 -12.41 10.05 2.92
CA PHE A 155 -13.67 10.40 2.25
C PHE A 155 -13.48 11.49 1.18
N HIS A 156 -12.24 11.90 0.89
CA HIS A 156 -11.96 13.01 -0.01
C HIS A 156 -11.63 12.51 -1.44
N PRO A 157 -12.54 12.67 -2.42
CA PRO A 157 -12.34 12.15 -3.78
C PRO A 157 -11.10 12.73 -4.48
N ALA A 158 -10.76 14.00 -4.24
CA ALA A 158 -9.57 14.63 -4.83
C ALA A 158 -8.24 14.00 -4.39
N LEU A 159 -8.25 13.18 -3.33
CA LEU A 159 -7.09 12.40 -2.89
C LEU A 159 -7.13 10.95 -3.40
N SER A 160 -7.94 10.68 -4.43
CA SER A 160 -8.18 9.33 -4.95
C SER A 160 -8.71 8.37 -3.88
N ASN A 161 -9.51 8.91 -2.95
CA ASN A 161 -10.18 8.16 -1.90
C ASN A 161 -11.69 8.13 -2.18
N ALA A 162 -12.36 7.23 -1.61
CA ALA A 162 -13.79 7.03 -1.44
C ALA A 162 -14.02 5.54 -1.12
N ALA A 163 -15.27 5.15 -0.89
CA ALA A 163 -15.61 3.79 -0.46
C ALA A 163 -15.04 2.71 -1.38
N LEU A 164 -15.10 2.88 -2.71
CA LEU A 164 -14.59 1.89 -3.66
C LEU A 164 -13.05 1.77 -3.57
N MET A 165 -12.34 2.88 -3.53
CA MET A 165 -10.87 2.89 -3.52
C MET A 165 -10.29 2.44 -2.17
N ASP A 166 -10.85 2.90 -1.05
CA ASP A 166 -10.31 2.57 0.27
C ASP A 166 -10.75 1.19 0.78
N ILE A 167 -12.02 0.83 0.57
CA ILE A 167 -12.64 -0.39 1.11
C ILE A 167 -13.00 -1.40 0.00
N GLY A 168 -13.57 -0.95 -1.11
CA GLY A 168 -14.00 -1.83 -2.19
C GLY A 168 -12.86 -2.60 -2.83
N VAL A 169 -11.63 -2.08 -2.80
CA VAL A 169 -10.42 -2.78 -3.26
C VAL A 169 -10.24 -4.13 -2.56
N TYR A 170 -10.66 -4.28 -1.30
CA TYR A 170 -10.63 -5.56 -0.57
C TYR A 170 -11.65 -6.59 -1.08
N CYS A 171 -12.63 -6.17 -1.89
CA CYS A 171 -13.55 -7.06 -2.57
C CYS A 171 -13.11 -7.32 -4.02
N VAL A 172 -12.69 -6.27 -4.72
CA VAL A 172 -12.30 -6.34 -6.14
C VAL A 172 -11.01 -7.14 -6.33
N HIS A 173 -9.98 -6.86 -5.56
CA HIS A 173 -8.68 -7.53 -5.70
C HIS A 173 -8.76 -9.05 -5.46
N PRO A 174 -9.41 -9.57 -4.40
CA PRO A 174 -9.63 -11.01 -4.25
C PRO A 174 -10.45 -11.63 -5.37
N LEU A 175 -11.47 -10.92 -5.88
CA LEU A 175 -12.26 -11.38 -7.02
C LEU A 175 -11.38 -11.63 -8.24
N VAL A 176 -10.60 -10.62 -8.63
CA VAL A 176 -9.67 -10.73 -9.76
C VAL A 176 -8.60 -11.80 -9.51
N SER A 177 -8.07 -11.89 -8.28
CA SER A 177 -7.05 -12.88 -7.92
C SER A 177 -7.53 -14.33 -7.98
N LEU A 178 -8.83 -14.59 -7.83
CA LEU A 178 -9.41 -15.94 -7.84
C LEU A 178 -10.02 -16.32 -9.20
N PHE A 179 -10.54 -15.37 -9.96
CA PHE A 179 -11.42 -15.66 -11.11
C PHE A 179 -11.02 -14.96 -12.41
N GLY A 180 -10.06 -14.07 -12.43
CA GLY A 180 -9.71 -13.34 -13.64
C GLY A 180 -8.41 -12.80 -13.67
#